data_832586b95376ed7b948d9fe15af86cdd
#
_entry.id   832586b95376ed7b948d9fe15af86cdd
#
_cell.length_a   1.000
_cell.length_b   1.000
_cell.length_c   1.000
_cell.angle_alpha   90.00
_cell.angle_beta   90.00
_cell.angle_gamma   90.00
#
_symmetry.space_group_name_H-M   'P 1'
#
loop_
_entity.id
_entity.type
_entity.pdbx_description
1 polymer ?
#
loop_
_entity_poly.entity_id
_entity_poly.type
_entity_poly.pdbx_seq_one_letter_code
_entity_poly.pdbx_strand_id
1 'polypeptide(L)'
;IIPIVGDDYRQYHPDYRRLLKEDPLRMPDETAGLAGRWTGMCVDNADEWGYPIIIEGTWRNVATVLDEARRCKALRRATHAIVVATPPLVSRAGIIDRFCSGLLAGNTARWTPLEAHDRTVRALRSNVPLIAGSGLIDRFTVTDRSGGIIADGTPSEVTAKAWMSRFDAPLTSDEQRDVGHAIDLARRCQTLMTPEDYERVMEIVNKLDAETFDLTVREYMESGRAHGRWVQNRNRDGSYAPGGHWRR
;
A
#
# COMPACT_ATOMS: atom_id res chain seq x y z
N ILE A 1 22.00 -13.19 1.20
CA ILE A 1 20.78 -12.78 1.92
C ILE A 1 19.62 -13.46 1.22
N ILE A 2 18.75 -14.13 1.99
CA ILE A 2 17.58 -14.85 1.47
C ILE A 2 16.34 -13.95 1.62
N PRO A 3 15.64 -13.60 0.51
CA PRO A 3 14.37 -12.90 0.61
C PRO A 3 13.26 -13.87 1.04
N ILE A 4 12.45 -13.45 2.00
CA ILE A 4 11.26 -14.17 2.47
C ILE A 4 10.07 -13.24 2.24
N VAL A 5 9.32 -13.53 1.16
CA VAL A 5 8.18 -12.73 0.70
C VAL A 5 6.93 -13.57 0.87
N GLY A 6 6.09 -13.21 1.84
CA GLY A 6 4.91 -14.01 2.19
C GLY A 6 3.94 -14.23 1.03
N ASP A 7 3.80 -13.26 0.15
CA ASP A 7 2.92 -13.37 -1.00
C ASP A 7 3.40 -14.39 -2.05
N ASP A 8 4.70 -14.67 -2.11
CA ASP A 8 5.25 -15.65 -3.05
C ASP A 8 4.84 -17.09 -2.70
N TYR A 9 4.49 -17.34 -1.43
CA TYR A 9 4.02 -18.65 -1.00
C TYR A 9 2.56 -18.92 -1.34
N ARG A 10 1.77 -17.91 -1.73
CA ARG A 10 0.37 -18.10 -2.13
C ARG A 10 0.19 -19.06 -3.29
N GLN A 11 1.12 -19.09 -4.22
CA GLN A 11 1.09 -19.98 -5.39
C GLN A 11 1.11 -21.49 -5.04
N TYR A 12 1.55 -21.83 -3.83
CA TYR A 12 1.56 -23.20 -3.33
C TYR A 12 0.26 -23.62 -2.65
N HIS A 13 -0.70 -22.68 -2.48
CA HIS A 13 -2.02 -22.99 -1.93
C HIS A 13 -2.77 -23.94 -2.88
N PRO A 14 -3.42 -25.03 -2.38
CA PRO A 14 -4.12 -26.01 -3.22
C PRO A 14 -5.12 -25.37 -4.18
N ASP A 15 -5.85 -24.37 -3.72
CA ASP A 15 -6.87 -23.66 -4.51
C ASP A 15 -6.35 -22.44 -5.28
N TYR A 16 -5.06 -22.13 -5.22
CA TYR A 16 -4.52 -20.89 -5.79
C TYR A 16 -4.94 -20.67 -7.24
N ARG A 17 -4.72 -21.69 -8.10
CA ARG A 17 -5.03 -21.59 -9.54
C ARG A 17 -6.52 -21.44 -9.81
N ARG A 18 -7.36 -22.14 -9.02
CA ARG A 18 -8.82 -22.04 -9.13
C ARG A 18 -9.29 -20.66 -8.72
N LEU A 19 -8.88 -20.17 -7.52
CA LEU A 19 -9.25 -18.86 -7.00
C LEU A 19 -8.79 -17.73 -7.91
N LEU A 20 -7.57 -17.83 -8.45
CA LEU A 20 -7.04 -16.83 -9.36
C LEU A 20 -7.88 -16.67 -10.63
N LYS A 21 -8.49 -17.76 -11.12
CA LYS A 21 -9.32 -17.77 -12.31
C LYS A 21 -10.77 -17.38 -12.02
N GLU A 22 -11.34 -17.89 -10.93
CA GLU A 22 -12.76 -17.81 -10.62
C GLU A 22 -13.13 -16.62 -9.71
N ASP A 23 -12.23 -16.25 -8.79
CA ASP A 23 -12.45 -15.16 -7.84
C ASP A 23 -11.12 -14.48 -7.45
N PRO A 24 -10.51 -13.74 -8.39
CA PRO A 24 -9.19 -13.14 -8.19
C PRO A 24 -9.17 -12.09 -7.07
N LEU A 25 -10.30 -11.44 -6.77
CA LEU A 25 -10.39 -10.44 -5.71
C LEU A 25 -10.41 -11.08 -4.32
N ARG A 26 -10.90 -12.30 -4.18
CA ARG A 26 -10.98 -13.05 -2.93
C ARG A 26 -9.75 -13.91 -2.67
N MET A 27 -9.02 -14.27 -3.71
CA MET A 27 -7.82 -15.12 -3.62
C MET A 27 -6.85 -14.68 -2.53
N PRO A 28 -6.53 -13.39 -2.33
CA PRO A 28 -5.59 -12.95 -1.29
C PRO A 28 -6.03 -13.32 0.13
N ASP A 29 -7.31 -13.21 0.45
CA ASP A 29 -7.84 -13.52 1.78
C ASP A 29 -7.86 -15.03 2.03
N GLU A 30 -8.32 -15.81 1.06
CA GLU A 30 -8.41 -17.26 1.15
C GLU A 30 -7.03 -17.93 1.31
N THR A 31 -6.00 -17.38 0.69
CA THR A 31 -4.63 -17.95 0.72
C THR A 31 -3.77 -17.42 1.86
N ALA A 32 -4.19 -16.36 2.55
CA ALA A 32 -3.37 -15.64 3.54
C ALA A 32 -2.91 -16.53 4.70
N GLY A 33 -3.79 -17.41 5.20
CA GLY A 33 -3.50 -18.23 6.38
C GLY A 33 -2.37 -19.24 6.14
N LEU A 34 -2.38 -19.93 5.00
CA LEU A 34 -1.33 -20.88 4.64
C LEU A 34 -0.02 -20.16 4.28
N ALA A 35 -0.09 -19.10 3.47
CA ALA A 35 1.07 -18.32 3.11
C ALA A 35 1.80 -17.76 4.35
N GLY A 36 1.06 -17.25 5.34
CA GLY A 36 1.62 -16.78 6.60
C GLY A 36 2.33 -17.88 7.40
N ARG A 37 1.75 -19.10 7.48
CA ARG A 37 2.41 -20.24 8.14
C ARG A 37 3.70 -20.62 7.45
N TRP A 38 3.70 -20.73 6.12
CA TRP A 38 4.91 -21.05 5.37
C TRP A 38 5.99 -19.98 5.48
N THR A 39 5.60 -18.70 5.51
CA THR A 39 6.52 -17.60 5.81
C THR A 39 7.23 -17.82 7.14
N GLY A 40 6.47 -18.11 8.22
CA GLY A 40 7.05 -18.41 9.53
C GLY A 40 8.01 -19.60 9.49
N MET A 41 7.63 -20.71 8.84
CA MET A 41 8.49 -21.88 8.70
C MET A 41 9.79 -21.55 7.95
N CYS A 42 9.76 -20.71 6.91
CA CYS A 42 10.95 -20.30 6.20
C CYS A 42 11.87 -19.43 7.06
N VAL A 43 11.31 -18.53 7.88
CA VAL A 43 12.07 -17.74 8.85
C VAL A 43 12.72 -18.65 9.88
N ASP A 44 11.96 -19.60 10.46
CA ASP A 44 12.49 -20.56 11.44
C ASP A 44 13.66 -21.36 10.89
N ASN A 45 13.51 -21.94 9.69
CA ASN A 45 14.58 -22.68 9.03
C ASN A 45 15.82 -21.81 8.74
N ALA A 46 15.60 -20.59 8.23
CA ALA A 46 16.71 -19.70 7.93
C ALA A 46 17.48 -19.31 9.20
N ASP A 47 16.80 -19.16 10.33
CA ASP A 47 17.42 -18.89 11.62
C ASP A 47 18.20 -20.08 12.17
N GLU A 48 17.63 -21.28 12.06
CA GLU A 48 18.31 -22.52 12.47
C GLU A 48 19.63 -22.72 11.69
N TRP A 49 19.62 -22.41 10.40
CA TRP A 49 20.79 -22.57 9.53
C TRP A 49 21.73 -21.33 9.53
N GLY A 50 21.37 -20.28 10.25
CA GLY A 50 22.22 -19.09 10.37
C GLY A 50 22.24 -18.19 9.12
N TYR A 51 21.25 -18.30 8.22
CA TYR A 51 21.22 -17.49 7.01
C TYR A 51 20.79 -16.05 7.30
N PRO A 52 21.45 -15.05 6.68
CA PRO A 52 20.93 -13.68 6.66
C PRO A 52 19.68 -13.60 5.78
N ILE A 53 18.61 -12.98 6.29
CA ILE A 53 17.30 -12.89 5.63
C ILE A 53 16.82 -11.45 5.47
N ILE A 54 15.97 -11.24 4.49
CA ILE A 54 15.10 -10.06 4.37
C ILE A 54 13.65 -10.54 4.43
N ILE A 55 12.90 -10.09 5.43
CA ILE A 55 11.47 -10.41 5.56
C ILE A 55 10.68 -9.23 5.01
N GLU A 56 9.91 -9.46 3.94
CA GLU A 56 8.95 -8.48 3.44
C GLU A 56 7.63 -8.61 4.19
N GLY A 57 7.12 -7.47 4.68
CA GLY A 57 5.85 -7.43 5.38
C GLY A 57 5.28 -6.02 5.47
N THR A 58 4.02 -5.94 5.83
CA THR A 58 3.30 -4.66 5.93
C THR A 58 3.46 -3.96 7.28
N TRP A 59 4.13 -4.56 8.23
CA TRP A 59 4.25 -4.08 9.63
C TRP A 59 2.90 -3.80 10.31
N ARG A 60 1.81 -4.36 9.78
CA ARG A 60 0.47 -4.22 10.35
C ARG A 60 0.37 -4.81 11.75
N ASN A 61 1.08 -5.90 12.00
CA ASN A 61 1.21 -6.50 13.32
C ASN A 61 2.59 -6.15 13.88
N VAL A 62 2.65 -5.18 14.78
CA VAL A 62 3.89 -4.72 15.40
C VAL A 62 4.54 -5.81 16.27
N ALA A 63 3.74 -6.66 16.92
CA ALA A 63 4.27 -7.74 17.76
C ALA A 63 5.13 -8.70 16.95
N THR A 64 4.68 -9.12 15.76
CA THR A 64 5.47 -9.99 14.87
C THR A 64 6.81 -9.37 14.50
N VAL A 65 6.84 -8.06 14.19
CA VAL A 65 8.10 -7.36 13.84
C VAL A 65 9.05 -7.28 15.03
N LEU A 66 8.52 -6.95 16.22
CA LEU A 66 9.34 -6.81 17.42
C LEU A 66 9.81 -8.18 17.95
N ASP A 67 9.02 -9.22 17.81
CA ASP A 67 9.39 -10.59 18.22
C ASP A 67 10.53 -11.09 17.33
N GLU A 68 10.46 -10.84 16.03
CA GLU A 68 11.55 -11.16 15.09
C GLU A 68 12.84 -10.37 15.40
N ALA A 69 12.69 -9.08 15.71
CA ALA A 69 13.84 -8.26 16.12
C ALA A 69 14.48 -8.76 17.44
N ARG A 70 13.67 -9.17 18.44
CA ARG A 70 14.16 -9.79 19.70
C ARG A 70 14.90 -11.09 19.41
N ARG A 71 14.36 -11.92 18.50
CA ARG A 71 14.99 -13.16 18.07
C ARG A 71 16.34 -12.91 17.42
N CYS A 72 16.43 -11.93 16.50
CA CYS A 72 17.69 -11.50 15.91
C CYS A 72 18.72 -11.08 16.99
N LYS A 73 18.31 -10.28 17.99
CA LYS A 73 19.17 -9.89 19.10
C LYS A 73 19.66 -11.10 19.91
N ALA A 74 18.78 -12.06 20.22
CA ALA A 74 19.15 -13.29 20.93
C ALA A 74 20.19 -14.11 20.13
N LEU A 75 20.07 -14.12 18.83
CA LEU A 75 21.00 -14.76 17.89
C LEU A 75 22.27 -13.90 17.59
N ARG A 76 22.42 -12.75 18.22
CA ARG A 76 23.51 -11.77 17.99
C ARG A 76 23.61 -11.31 16.54
N ARG A 77 22.49 -11.18 15.87
CA ARG A 77 22.39 -10.66 14.50
C ARG A 77 22.07 -9.18 14.51
N ALA A 78 22.70 -8.45 13.58
CA ALA A 78 22.32 -7.06 13.32
C ALA A 78 20.94 -6.99 12.65
N THR A 79 20.17 -5.97 13.01
CA THR A 79 18.82 -5.73 12.49
C THR A 79 18.77 -4.44 11.69
N HIS A 80 18.20 -4.49 10.50
CA HIS A 80 17.98 -3.32 9.66
C HIS A 80 16.53 -3.26 9.25
N ALA A 81 15.81 -2.24 9.69
CA ALA A 81 14.44 -1.97 9.30
C ALA A 81 14.42 -0.96 8.14
N ILE A 82 13.74 -1.31 7.05
CA ILE A 82 13.54 -0.43 5.90
C ILE A 82 12.04 -0.21 5.74
N VAL A 83 11.60 1.04 5.77
CA VAL A 83 10.19 1.40 5.65
C VAL A 83 9.98 2.37 4.49
N VAL A 84 9.00 2.05 3.65
CA VAL A 84 8.63 2.91 2.52
C VAL A 84 7.58 3.92 2.98
N ALA A 85 7.86 5.21 2.78
CA ALA A 85 6.95 6.30 3.08
C ALA A 85 6.18 6.69 1.83
N THR A 86 4.98 6.13 1.67
CA THR A 86 4.08 6.41 0.54
C THR A 86 2.78 6.99 1.06
N PRO A 87 2.31 8.14 0.57
CA PRO A 87 0.99 8.65 0.92
C PRO A 87 -0.11 7.63 0.66
N PRO A 88 -1.11 7.51 1.56
CA PRO A 88 -2.16 6.48 1.44
C PRO A 88 -2.90 6.46 0.10
N LEU A 89 -3.16 7.64 -0.49
CA LEU A 89 -3.81 7.73 -1.80
C LEU A 89 -2.95 7.15 -2.93
N VAL A 90 -1.65 7.44 -2.93
CA VAL A 90 -0.70 6.87 -3.90
C VAL A 90 -0.59 5.35 -3.74
N SER A 91 -0.58 4.88 -2.50
CA SER A 91 -0.59 3.44 -2.22
C SER A 91 -1.86 2.76 -2.72
N ARG A 92 -3.02 3.39 -2.53
CA ARG A 92 -4.33 2.90 -3.02
C ARG A 92 -4.39 2.89 -4.54
N ALA A 93 -3.95 3.97 -5.20
CA ALA A 93 -3.83 4.03 -6.66
C ALA A 93 -2.93 2.91 -7.19
N GLY A 94 -1.82 2.62 -6.52
CA GLY A 94 -0.93 1.52 -6.87
C GLY A 94 -1.56 0.12 -6.78
N ILE A 95 -2.58 -0.09 -5.96
CA ILE A 95 -3.34 -1.36 -5.94
C ILE A 95 -4.15 -1.49 -7.24
N ILE A 96 -4.85 -0.43 -7.61
CA ILE A 96 -5.67 -0.37 -8.83
C ILE A 96 -4.78 -0.55 -10.07
N ASP A 97 -3.71 0.25 -10.16
CA ASP A 97 -2.79 0.21 -11.30
C ASP A 97 -2.21 -1.20 -11.51
N ARG A 98 -1.66 -1.81 -10.46
CA ARG A 98 -1.09 -3.15 -10.53
C ARG A 98 -2.10 -4.22 -10.95
N PHE A 99 -3.32 -4.15 -10.43
CA PHE A 99 -4.37 -5.10 -10.76
C PHE A 99 -4.81 -4.94 -12.23
N CYS A 100 -5.14 -3.72 -12.64
CA CYS A 100 -5.62 -3.44 -13.99
C CYS A 100 -4.54 -3.64 -15.05
N SER A 101 -3.30 -3.24 -14.78
CA SER A 101 -2.15 -3.50 -15.69
C SER A 101 -1.91 -5.00 -15.86
N GLY A 102 -2.06 -5.79 -14.79
CA GLY A 102 -1.99 -7.24 -14.87
C GLY A 102 -3.07 -7.84 -15.76
N LEU A 103 -4.33 -7.40 -15.62
CA LEU A 103 -5.44 -7.84 -16.47
C LEU A 103 -5.20 -7.48 -17.95
N LEU A 104 -4.78 -6.26 -18.24
CA LEU A 104 -4.50 -5.80 -19.61
C LEU A 104 -3.37 -6.57 -20.27
N ALA A 105 -2.36 -6.94 -19.50
CA ALA A 105 -1.24 -7.74 -19.97
C ALA A 105 -1.57 -9.25 -20.13
N GLY A 106 -2.80 -9.68 -19.79
CA GLY A 106 -3.17 -11.09 -19.75
C GLY A 106 -2.41 -11.90 -18.71
N ASN A 107 -1.84 -11.21 -17.71
CA ASN A 107 -1.08 -11.81 -16.62
C ASN A 107 -1.96 -12.03 -15.39
N THR A 108 -1.38 -12.70 -14.40
CA THR A 108 -1.96 -12.82 -13.07
C THR A 108 -2.16 -11.44 -12.44
N ALA A 109 -3.41 -11.03 -12.29
CA ALA A 109 -3.75 -9.77 -11.65
C ALA A 109 -3.76 -9.94 -10.12
N ARG A 110 -2.94 -9.14 -9.42
CA ARG A 110 -2.81 -9.21 -7.96
C ARG A 110 -3.66 -8.11 -7.31
N TRP A 111 -4.67 -8.53 -6.57
CA TRP A 111 -5.55 -7.65 -5.82
C TRP A 111 -5.11 -7.47 -4.37
N THR A 112 -5.45 -6.35 -3.78
CA THR A 112 -5.34 -6.10 -2.34
C THR A 112 -6.68 -5.52 -1.86
N PRO A 113 -7.41 -6.22 -0.97
CA PRO A 113 -8.68 -5.72 -0.45
C PRO A 113 -8.53 -4.36 0.24
N LEU A 114 -9.51 -3.48 0.04
CA LEU A 114 -9.48 -2.11 0.58
C LEU A 114 -9.38 -2.10 2.11
N GLU A 115 -10.11 -2.97 2.79
CA GLU A 115 -10.08 -3.08 4.25
C GLU A 115 -8.70 -3.50 4.75
N ALA A 116 -7.99 -4.36 4.02
CA ALA A 116 -6.63 -4.78 4.35
C ALA A 116 -5.65 -3.61 4.19
N HIS A 117 -5.78 -2.83 3.11
CA HIS A 117 -5.02 -1.61 2.89
C HIS A 117 -5.27 -0.58 4.00
N ASP A 118 -6.52 -0.20 4.23
CA ASP A 118 -6.90 0.84 5.20
C ASP A 118 -6.53 0.45 6.64
N ARG A 119 -6.64 -0.83 6.99
CA ARG A 119 -6.18 -1.37 8.27
C ARG A 119 -4.67 -1.25 8.41
N THR A 120 -3.93 -1.52 7.35
CA THR A 120 -2.47 -1.35 7.33
C THR A 120 -2.07 0.11 7.46
N VAL A 121 -2.70 1.02 6.70
CA VAL A 121 -2.47 2.48 6.77
C VAL A 121 -2.67 3.00 8.19
N ARG A 122 -3.77 2.61 8.86
CA ARG A 122 -4.02 2.98 10.26
C ARG A 122 -2.96 2.43 11.20
N ALA A 123 -2.60 1.16 11.06
CA ALA A 123 -1.62 0.52 11.93
C ALA A 123 -0.21 1.12 11.78
N LEU A 124 0.22 1.46 10.58
CA LEU A 124 1.55 2.02 10.33
C LEU A 124 1.79 3.32 11.09
N ARG A 125 0.77 4.17 11.26
CA ARG A 125 0.90 5.43 12.01
C ARG A 125 1.37 5.24 13.44
N SER A 126 0.97 4.16 14.09
CA SER A 126 1.41 3.80 15.44
C SER A 126 2.61 2.87 15.44
N ASN A 127 2.68 1.93 14.50
CA ASN A 127 3.67 0.88 14.52
C ASN A 127 5.07 1.36 14.11
N VAL A 128 5.17 2.27 13.13
CA VAL A 128 6.48 2.80 12.70
C VAL A 128 7.22 3.50 13.84
N PRO A 129 6.61 4.44 14.60
CA PRO A 129 7.25 5.01 15.78
C PRO A 129 7.60 3.98 16.86
N LEU A 130 6.73 3.00 17.10
CA LEU A 130 6.99 1.92 18.09
C LEU A 130 8.19 1.06 17.69
N ILE A 131 8.32 0.71 16.41
CA ILE A 131 9.46 -0.07 15.91
C ILE A 131 10.74 0.76 16.01
N ALA A 132 10.71 2.02 15.57
CA ALA A 132 11.87 2.91 15.66
C ALA A 132 12.31 3.18 17.11
N GLY A 133 11.36 3.29 18.05
CA GLY A 133 11.64 3.52 19.48
C GLY A 133 11.92 2.26 20.30
N SER A 134 11.87 1.07 19.70
CA SER A 134 11.92 -0.21 20.45
C SER A 134 13.27 -0.55 21.06
N GLY A 135 14.36 0.04 20.60
CA GLY A 135 15.73 -0.36 20.97
C GLY A 135 16.19 -1.71 20.41
N LEU A 136 15.35 -2.35 19.57
CA LEU A 136 15.62 -3.67 18.99
C LEU A 136 16.22 -3.60 17.58
N ILE A 137 16.15 -2.45 16.94
CA ILE A 137 16.62 -2.22 15.57
C ILE A 137 17.96 -1.49 15.61
N ASP A 138 18.97 -1.96 14.88
CA ASP A 138 20.28 -1.34 14.85
C ASP A 138 20.40 -0.23 13.79
N ARG A 139 19.69 -0.39 12.66
CA ARG A 139 19.64 0.61 11.59
C ARG A 139 18.20 0.76 11.08
N PHE A 140 17.81 1.99 10.80
CA PHE A 140 16.48 2.33 10.30
C PHE A 140 16.60 3.21 9.07
N THR A 141 16.06 2.75 7.94
CA THR A 141 16.04 3.52 6.69
C THR A 141 14.61 3.81 6.29
N VAL A 142 14.36 5.07 5.97
CA VAL A 142 13.10 5.53 5.39
C VAL A 142 13.35 5.84 3.93
N THR A 143 12.56 5.25 3.04
CA THR A 143 12.62 5.51 1.60
C THR A 143 11.29 6.02 1.09
N ASP A 144 11.29 6.70 -0.04
CA ASP A 144 10.10 6.93 -0.84
C ASP A 144 9.80 5.70 -1.73
N ARG A 145 8.71 5.79 -2.51
CA ARG A 145 8.29 4.70 -3.41
C ARG A 145 9.26 4.45 -4.57
N SER A 146 10.07 5.44 -4.94
CA SER A 146 11.10 5.31 -5.98
C SER A 146 12.41 4.69 -5.48
N GLY A 147 12.52 4.48 -4.15
CA GLY A 147 13.73 4.01 -3.49
C GLY A 147 14.67 5.15 -3.04
N GLY A 148 14.26 6.40 -3.22
CA GLY A 148 15.00 7.56 -2.70
C GLY A 148 15.06 7.54 -1.18
N ILE A 149 16.24 7.73 -0.59
CA ILE A 149 16.45 7.72 0.86
C ILE A 149 16.02 9.06 1.43
N ILE A 150 15.03 9.05 2.34
CA ILE A 150 14.53 10.20 3.07
C ILE A 150 15.28 10.38 4.39
N ALA A 151 15.53 9.27 5.10
CA ALA A 151 16.33 9.23 6.32
C ALA A 151 17.00 7.87 6.46
N ASP A 152 18.21 7.86 7.04
CA ASP A 152 18.96 6.64 7.29
C ASP A 152 19.87 6.81 8.51
N GLY A 153 19.95 5.80 9.35
CA GLY A 153 20.83 5.80 10.51
C GLY A 153 20.29 5.04 11.71
N THR A 154 20.71 5.46 12.91
CA THR A 154 20.21 4.87 14.16
C THR A 154 18.73 5.20 14.33
N PRO A 155 17.89 4.20 14.69
CA PRO A 155 16.47 4.43 14.92
C PRO A 155 16.24 5.49 16.00
N SER A 156 15.33 6.41 15.74
CA SER A 156 15.04 7.53 16.62
C SER A 156 13.67 8.14 16.33
N GLU A 157 13.23 9.03 17.19
CA GLU A 157 12.04 9.84 16.93
C GLU A 157 12.17 10.68 15.64
N VAL A 158 13.40 11.10 15.29
CA VAL A 158 13.66 11.86 14.06
C VAL A 158 13.40 11.02 12.82
N THR A 159 13.88 9.76 12.79
CA THR A 159 13.62 8.87 11.65
C THR A 159 12.14 8.49 11.53
N ALA A 160 11.45 8.30 12.64
CA ALA A 160 10.00 8.07 12.66
C ALA A 160 9.21 9.28 12.17
N LYS A 161 9.61 10.50 12.58
CA LYS A 161 9.01 11.76 12.09
C LYS A 161 9.27 11.98 10.61
N ALA A 162 10.44 11.64 10.09
CA ALA A 162 10.74 11.74 8.67
C ALA A 162 9.79 10.86 7.85
N TRP A 163 9.54 9.62 8.30
CA TRP A 163 8.54 8.75 7.69
C TRP A 163 7.14 9.36 7.73
N MET A 164 6.69 9.82 8.91
CA MET A 164 5.35 10.38 9.11
C MET A 164 5.13 11.61 8.23
N SER A 165 6.14 12.50 8.17
CA SER A 165 6.06 13.72 7.35
C SER A 165 5.85 13.41 5.87
N ARG A 166 6.53 12.38 5.34
CA ARG A 166 6.33 11.97 3.95
C ARG A 166 5.02 11.20 3.75
N PHE A 167 4.66 10.36 4.69
CA PHE A 167 3.42 9.57 4.65
C PHE A 167 2.16 10.46 4.66
N ASP A 168 2.20 11.58 5.38
CA ASP A 168 1.11 12.55 5.50
C ASP A 168 1.26 13.76 4.56
N ALA A 169 2.29 13.77 3.72
CA ALA A 169 2.53 14.89 2.82
C ALA A 169 1.41 15.01 1.76
N PRO A 170 1.10 16.23 1.31
CA PRO A 170 0.34 16.44 0.10
C PRO A 170 0.93 15.69 -1.09
N LEU A 171 0.09 15.33 -2.04
CA LEU A 171 0.54 14.67 -3.26
C LEU A 171 1.34 15.64 -4.13
N THR A 172 2.47 15.18 -4.63
CA THR A 172 3.18 15.89 -5.69
C THR A 172 2.37 15.89 -6.99
N SER A 173 2.71 16.77 -7.93
CA SER A 173 2.04 16.80 -9.23
C SER A 173 2.18 15.49 -10.00
N ASP A 174 3.28 14.78 -9.83
CA ASP A 174 3.50 13.47 -10.45
C ASP A 174 2.59 12.42 -9.80
N GLU A 175 2.50 12.40 -8.49
CA GLU A 175 1.62 11.49 -7.75
C GLU A 175 0.13 11.75 -8.06
N GLN A 176 -0.27 13.02 -8.23
CA GLN A 176 -1.63 13.35 -8.67
C GLN A 176 -1.91 12.80 -10.08
N ARG A 177 -0.93 12.86 -11.00
CA ARG A 177 -1.05 12.24 -12.32
C ARG A 177 -1.14 10.72 -12.26
N ASP A 178 -0.34 10.09 -11.40
CA ASP A 178 -0.36 8.64 -11.22
C ASP A 178 -1.71 8.17 -10.66
N VAL A 179 -2.28 8.91 -9.70
CA VAL A 179 -3.63 8.64 -9.17
C VAL A 179 -4.69 8.77 -10.27
N GLY A 180 -4.65 9.85 -11.06
CA GLY A 180 -5.56 10.03 -12.20
C GLY A 180 -5.42 8.91 -13.24
N HIS A 181 -4.18 8.51 -13.54
CA HIS A 181 -3.91 7.39 -14.45
C HIS A 181 -4.52 6.08 -13.95
N ALA A 182 -4.38 5.75 -12.66
CA ALA A 182 -4.96 4.54 -12.08
C ALA A 182 -6.49 4.52 -12.17
N ILE A 183 -7.14 5.66 -11.94
CA ILE A 183 -8.59 5.83 -12.09
C ILE A 183 -9.03 5.56 -13.54
N ASP A 184 -8.35 6.14 -14.51
CA ASP A 184 -8.67 5.96 -15.93
C ASP A 184 -8.37 4.53 -16.40
N LEU A 185 -7.33 3.91 -15.87
CA LEU A 185 -6.98 2.52 -16.14
C LEU A 185 -8.08 1.57 -15.67
N ALA A 186 -8.62 1.77 -14.46
CA ALA A 186 -9.71 0.96 -13.94
C ALA A 186 -10.95 1.03 -14.84
N ARG A 187 -11.31 2.22 -15.32
CA ARG A 187 -12.44 2.39 -16.25
C ARG A 187 -12.23 1.63 -17.56
N ARG A 188 -11.00 1.60 -18.08
CA ARG A 188 -10.65 0.84 -19.31
C ARG A 188 -10.68 -0.68 -19.14
N CYS A 189 -10.49 -1.17 -17.92
CA CYS A 189 -10.48 -2.60 -17.61
C CYS A 189 -11.88 -3.22 -17.44
N GLN A 190 -12.96 -2.45 -17.57
CA GLN A 190 -14.33 -2.90 -17.35
C GLN A 190 -14.67 -4.22 -18.08
N THR A 191 -14.28 -4.32 -19.35
CA THR A 191 -14.59 -5.50 -20.20
C THR A 191 -13.78 -6.75 -19.87
N LEU A 192 -12.77 -6.60 -19.02
CA LEU A 192 -11.86 -7.68 -18.58
C LEU A 192 -12.27 -8.28 -17.23
N MET A 193 -13.31 -7.75 -16.61
CA MET A 193 -13.79 -8.15 -15.29
C MET A 193 -15.25 -8.65 -15.39
N THR A 194 -15.65 -9.47 -14.41
CA THR A 194 -17.07 -9.71 -14.20
C THR A 194 -17.74 -8.41 -13.74
N PRO A 195 -19.06 -8.23 -13.96
CA PRO A 195 -19.76 -7.06 -13.46
C PRO A 195 -19.57 -6.85 -11.94
N GLU A 196 -19.60 -7.93 -11.16
CA GLU A 196 -19.43 -7.90 -9.71
C GLU A 196 -18.02 -7.44 -9.31
N ASP A 197 -16.97 -7.95 -9.97
CA ASP A 197 -15.60 -7.53 -9.70
C ASP A 197 -15.37 -6.07 -10.10
N TYR A 198 -15.97 -5.64 -11.20
CA TYR A 198 -15.90 -4.25 -11.64
C TYR A 198 -16.54 -3.31 -10.62
N GLU A 199 -17.70 -3.66 -10.08
CA GLU A 199 -18.35 -2.87 -9.02
C GLU A 199 -17.47 -2.73 -7.78
N ARG A 200 -16.84 -3.82 -7.32
CA ARG A 200 -15.89 -3.81 -6.20
C ARG A 200 -14.66 -2.93 -6.47
N VAL A 201 -14.11 -2.99 -7.68
CA VAL A 201 -12.99 -2.13 -8.08
C VAL A 201 -13.42 -0.66 -8.13
N MET A 202 -14.60 -0.38 -8.69
CA MET A 202 -15.12 0.97 -8.80
C MET A 202 -15.49 1.60 -7.46
N GLU A 203 -15.85 0.82 -6.44
CA GLU A 203 -16.01 1.34 -5.08
C GLU A 203 -14.72 2.01 -4.58
N ILE A 204 -13.58 1.36 -4.79
CA ILE A 204 -12.26 1.91 -4.42
C ILE A 204 -11.92 3.12 -5.27
N VAL A 205 -12.18 3.06 -6.57
CA VAL A 205 -11.91 4.14 -7.52
C VAL A 205 -12.72 5.38 -7.16
N ASN A 206 -14.01 5.24 -6.88
CA ASN A 206 -14.87 6.35 -6.51
C ASN A 206 -14.43 7.01 -5.19
N LYS A 207 -14.01 6.20 -4.21
CA LYS A 207 -13.46 6.72 -2.96
C LYS A 207 -12.15 7.48 -3.19
N LEU A 208 -11.28 6.94 -4.03
CA LEU A 208 -10.01 7.58 -4.39
C LEU A 208 -10.23 8.90 -5.12
N ASP A 209 -11.15 8.93 -6.08
CA ASP A 209 -11.51 10.14 -6.86
C ASP A 209 -12.07 11.24 -5.94
N ALA A 210 -12.98 10.89 -5.03
CA ALA A 210 -13.54 11.82 -4.05
C ALA A 210 -12.48 12.39 -3.10
N GLU A 211 -11.61 11.57 -2.53
CA GLU A 211 -10.56 12.00 -1.62
C GLU A 211 -9.51 12.88 -2.32
N THR A 212 -9.18 12.55 -3.58
CA THR A 212 -8.25 13.37 -4.38
C THR A 212 -8.86 14.71 -4.72
N PHE A 213 -10.16 14.74 -5.03
CA PHE A 213 -10.90 15.98 -5.27
C PHE A 213 -10.91 16.90 -4.04
N ASP A 214 -11.24 16.36 -2.86
CA ASP A 214 -11.25 17.11 -1.60
C ASP A 214 -9.90 17.73 -1.28
N LEU A 215 -8.80 17.02 -1.52
CA LEU A 215 -7.45 17.56 -1.34
C LEU A 215 -7.17 18.72 -2.29
N THR A 216 -7.49 18.56 -3.57
CA THR A 216 -7.30 19.62 -4.57
C THR A 216 -8.10 20.88 -4.21
N VAL A 217 -9.32 20.75 -3.70
CA VAL A 217 -10.13 21.87 -3.24
C VAL A 217 -9.50 22.55 -2.02
N ARG A 218 -9.02 21.79 -1.04
CA ARG A 218 -8.35 22.33 0.15
C ARG A 218 -7.09 23.10 -0.21
N GLU A 219 -6.20 22.51 -1.00
CA GLU A 219 -4.98 23.16 -1.48
C GLU A 219 -5.27 24.47 -2.22
N TYR A 220 -6.32 24.47 -3.05
CA TYR A 220 -6.75 25.69 -3.75
C TYR A 220 -7.24 26.76 -2.77
N MET A 221 -8.05 26.40 -1.78
CA MET A 221 -8.55 27.31 -0.76
C MET A 221 -7.42 27.90 0.10
N GLU A 222 -6.49 27.05 0.54
CA GLU A 222 -5.33 27.45 1.35
C GLU A 222 -4.35 28.34 0.56
N SER A 223 -4.25 28.16 -0.75
CA SER A 223 -3.40 29.03 -1.60
C SER A 223 -3.90 30.45 -1.77
N GLY A 224 -5.07 30.78 -1.22
CA GLY A 224 -5.68 32.12 -1.33
C GLY A 224 -6.12 32.51 -2.75
N ARG A 225 -6.13 31.58 -3.70
CA ARG A 225 -6.51 31.79 -5.11
C ARG A 225 -8.02 31.68 -5.35
N ALA A 226 -8.82 31.49 -4.31
CA ALA A 226 -10.26 31.30 -4.40
C ALA A 226 -11.00 32.62 -4.69
N HIS A 227 -10.95 33.09 -5.93
CA HIS A 227 -11.77 34.22 -6.42
C HIS A 227 -12.95 33.74 -7.28
N GLY A 228 -13.52 32.58 -7.01
CA GLY A 228 -14.64 32.06 -7.78
C GLY A 228 -15.43 31.00 -7.04
N ARG A 229 -16.58 30.64 -7.59
CA ARG A 229 -17.44 29.56 -7.09
C ARG A 229 -17.04 28.25 -7.75
N TRP A 230 -16.71 27.23 -6.96
CA TRP A 230 -16.54 25.88 -7.46
C TRP A 230 -17.87 25.31 -7.96
N VAL A 231 -17.87 24.74 -9.16
CA VAL A 231 -19.04 24.11 -9.75
C VAL A 231 -18.69 22.65 -10.02
N GLN A 232 -19.37 21.75 -9.29
CA GLN A 232 -19.29 20.32 -9.54
C GLN A 232 -19.97 20.01 -10.89
N ASN A 233 -19.30 19.22 -11.71
CA ASN A 233 -19.91 18.74 -12.94
C ASN A 233 -21.09 17.82 -12.61
N ARG A 234 -22.18 17.92 -13.39
CA ARG A 234 -23.33 17.04 -13.29
C ARG A 234 -23.54 16.31 -14.60
N ASN A 235 -23.91 15.05 -14.50
CA ASN A 235 -24.39 14.26 -15.62
C ASN A 235 -25.78 14.73 -16.04
N ARG A 236 -26.25 14.29 -17.22
CA ARG A 236 -27.59 14.63 -17.73
C ARG A 236 -28.74 14.13 -16.87
N ASP A 237 -28.51 13.07 -16.08
CA ASP A 237 -29.44 12.50 -15.10
C ASP A 237 -29.46 13.21 -13.75
N GLY A 238 -28.64 14.26 -13.58
CA GLY A 238 -28.53 15.03 -12.34
C GLY A 238 -27.55 14.48 -11.31
N SER A 239 -26.94 13.32 -11.54
CA SER A 239 -25.87 12.79 -10.69
C SER A 239 -24.60 13.62 -10.83
N TYR A 240 -23.70 13.53 -9.81
CA TYR A 240 -22.42 14.23 -9.87
C TYR A 240 -21.44 13.47 -10.77
N ALA A 241 -20.86 14.18 -11.75
CA ALA A 241 -19.77 13.67 -12.56
C ALA A 241 -18.43 13.84 -11.81
N PRO A 242 -17.43 13.00 -12.09
CA PRO A 242 -16.07 13.22 -11.59
C PRO A 242 -15.52 14.57 -12.01
N GLY A 243 -14.87 15.26 -11.06
CA GLY A 243 -14.30 16.58 -11.30
C GLY A 243 -15.31 17.72 -11.23
N GLY A 244 -14.84 18.93 -11.42
CA GLY A 244 -15.59 20.18 -11.41
C GLY A 244 -14.72 21.31 -12.01
N HIS A 245 -15.24 22.53 -11.99
CA HIS A 245 -14.48 23.68 -12.47
C HIS A 245 -14.83 24.93 -11.67
N TRP A 246 -13.90 25.87 -11.63
CA TRP A 246 -14.13 27.16 -11.00
C TRP A 246 -14.79 28.13 -11.99
N ARG A 247 -15.91 28.73 -11.56
CA ARG A 247 -16.49 29.88 -12.24
C ARG A 247 -16.02 31.16 -11.57
N ARG A 248 -15.53 32.10 -12.38
CA ARG A 248 -15.20 33.48 -11.94
C ARG A 248 -16.49 34.29 -11.75
#